data_22fc288f7211ce71b98ed4abf2d3a04c
#
_entry.id   22fc288f7211ce71b98ed4abf2d3a04c
#
_cell.length_a   1.000
_cell.length_b   1.000
_cell.length_c   1.000
_cell.angle_alpha   90.00
_cell.angle_beta   90.00
_cell.angle_gamma   90.00
#
_symmetry.space_group_name_H-M   'P 1'
#
loop_
_entity.id
_entity.type
_entity.pdbx_description
1 polymer ?
#
loop_
_entity_poly.entity_id
_entity_poly.type
_entity_poly.pdbx_seq_one_letter_code
_entity_poly.pdbx_strand_id
1 'polypeptide(L)'
;WNTMAHDADMAILVARTDWDVPKHAGITYFLIDMRQPGVEVRQIVEMNYHDSFNEVFLTDARVPATDVVGDINDGWKVARGTLAHERSFASIGNVYFSPTAAGRVVEEAKAEAAEFNKTYEWYPQRMGRADLAIPRSQARGVNTDPVVRQELMKLMSFHRASEWTAERAKAARALGKPPGSEGSIGKLALSRIARHSNHVHSMIAGAQGMLKSGDDPLDAVVAEILVSTPAQSIAGGTDEIQHNILGENVLGLPKEPATDRGVAFKDVGKS
;
A
#
# COMPACT_ATOMS: atom_id res chain seq x y z
N TRP A 1 -3.64 -9.43 7.76
CA TRP A 1 -2.26 -9.00 7.42
C TRP A 1 -1.98 -7.68 8.12
N ASN A 2 -1.62 -7.78 9.40
CA ASN A 2 -1.36 -6.59 10.22
C ASN A 2 0.14 -6.32 10.23
N THR A 3 0.55 -5.27 9.52
CA THR A 3 1.97 -4.89 9.43
C THR A 3 2.47 -4.43 10.80
N MET A 4 3.59 -4.99 11.26
CA MET A 4 4.28 -4.63 12.52
C MET A 4 3.41 -4.73 13.78
N ALA A 5 2.37 -5.60 13.78
CA ALA A 5 1.51 -5.75 14.95
C ALA A 5 2.25 -6.33 16.17
N HIS A 6 3.34 -7.05 15.97
CA HIS A 6 4.18 -7.59 17.05
C HIS A 6 4.94 -6.50 17.84
N ASP A 7 5.17 -5.34 17.22
CA ASP A 7 5.82 -4.19 17.86
C ASP A 7 4.82 -3.13 18.35
N ALA A 8 3.57 -3.23 17.92
CA ALA A 8 2.56 -2.23 18.23
C ALA A 8 2.05 -2.33 19.68
N ASP A 9 1.96 -1.19 20.37
CA ASP A 9 1.30 -1.10 21.67
C ASP A 9 -0.22 -0.92 21.53
N MET A 10 -0.65 -0.24 20.48
CA MET A 10 -2.06 0.06 20.20
C MET A 10 -2.41 -0.27 18.75
N ALA A 11 -3.66 -0.65 18.53
CA ALA A 11 -4.18 -0.85 17.18
C ALA A 11 -5.56 -0.19 17.00
N ILE A 12 -5.90 0.04 15.75
CA ILE A 12 -7.24 0.41 15.33
C ILE A 12 -8.05 -0.87 15.14
N LEU A 13 -9.18 -0.97 15.84
CA LEU A 13 -10.12 -2.06 15.68
C LEU A 13 -11.45 -1.53 15.14
N VAL A 14 -11.90 -2.10 14.05
CA VAL A 14 -13.23 -1.86 13.47
C VAL A 14 -14.06 -3.11 13.72
N ALA A 15 -15.00 -3.04 14.64
CA ALA A 15 -15.78 -4.21 15.07
C ALA A 15 -17.28 -3.94 15.05
N ARG A 16 -18.04 -5.03 14.88
CA ARG A 16 -19.49 -4.97 14.91
C ARG A 16 -20.02 -4.90 16.34
N THR A 17 -20.86 -3.90 16.59
CA THR A 17 -21.54 -3.67 17.87
C THR A 17 -23.05 -3.81 17.79
N ASP A 18 -23.62 -3.76 16.58
CA ASP A 18 -25.05 -3.96 16.34
C ASP A 18 -25.27 -4.89 15.14
N TRP A 19 -26.00 -5.97 15.35
CA TRP A 19 -26.31 -7.00 14.35
C TRP A 19 -27.69 -6.83 13.71
N ASP A 20 -28.52 -5.96 14.28
CA ASP A 20 -29.91 -5.74 13.88
C ASP A 20 -30.04 -4.65 12.82
N VAL A 21 -28.96 -4.04 12.42
CA VAL A 21 -28.88 -2.99 11.40
C VAL A 21 -28.06 -3.42 10.20
N PRO A 22 -28.20 -2.73 9.04
CA PRO A 22 -27.44 -3.06 7.84
C PRO A 22 -25.93 -2.90 8.01
N LYS A 23 -25.16 -3.69 7.23
CA LYS A 23 -23.69 -3.81 7.20
C LYS A 23 -22.90 -2.77 8.01
N HIS A 24 -22.86 -1.53 7.51
CA HIS A 24 -21.95 -0.50 8.01
C HIS A 24 -22.53 0.31 9.18
N ALA A 25 -23.84 0.27 9.35
CA ALA A 25 -24.53 1.01 10.39
C ALA A 25 -24.40 0.40 11.81
N GLY A 26 -23.83 -0.80 11.91
CA GLY A 26 -23.61 -1.50 13.18
C GLY A 26 -22.14 -1.67 13.54
N ILE A 27 -21.27 -0.82 13.02
CA ILE A 27 -19.81 -0.91 13.21
C ILE A 27 -19.34 0.25 14.07
N THR A 28 -18.51 -0.05 15.06
CA THR A 28 -17.85 0.94 15.93
C THR A 28 -16.33 0.89 15.73
N TYR A 29 -15.70 2.03 15.92
CA TYR A 29 -14.25 2.20 15.80
C TYR A 29 -13.63 2.34 17.18
N PHE A 30 -12.61 1.54 17.46
CA PHE A 30 -11.96 1.45 18.76
C PHE A 30 -10.45 1.64 18.63
N LEU A 31 -9.83 2.12 19.69
CA LEU A 31 -8.41 1.96 19.95
C LEU A 31 -8.25 0.78 20.92
N ILE A 32 -7.53 -0.24 20.53
CA ILE A 32 -7.32 -1.45 21.34
C ILE A 32 -5.86 -1.53 21.80
N ASP A 33 -5.67 -1.80 23.10
CA ASP A 33 -4.37 -2.14 23.65
C ASP A 33 -3.95 -3.54 23.16
N MET A 34 -2.80 -3.63 22.52
CA MET A 34 -2.26 -4.86 21.97
C MET A 34 -1.54 -5.74 23.01
N ARG A 35 -1.26 -5.19 24.20
CA ARG A 35 -0.52 -5.85 25.28
C ARG A 35 -1.41 -6.47 26.35
N GLN A 36 -2.73 -6.52 26.12
CA GLN A 36 -3.71 -7.06 27.07
C GLN A 36 -3.92 -8.58 26.91
N PRO A 37 -4.46 -9.26 27.94
CA PRO A 37 -4.97 -10.62 27.82
C PRO A 37 -6.05 -10.70 26.73
N GLY A 38 -6.04 -11.80 25.97
CA GLY A 38 -6.99 -12.02 24.90
C GLY A 38 -6.55 -11.47 23.53
N VAL A 39 -5.41 -10.80 23.46
CA VAL A 39 -4.74 -10.43 22.19
C VAL A 39 -3.56 -11.35 21.98
N GLU A 40 -3.58 -12.11 20.90
CA GLU A 40 -2.47 -12.96 20.46
C GLU A 40 -1.99 -12.50 19.09
N VAL A 41 -0.69 -12.25 18.95
CA VAL A 41 -0.06 -11.82 17.69
C VAL A 41 0.88 -12.93 17.23
N ARG A 42 0.72 -13.37 15.99
CA ARG A 42 1.58 -14.37 15.34
C ARG A 42 2.20 -13.80 14.09
N GLN A 43 3.52 -13.78 14.02
CA GLN A 43 4.24 -13.35 12.83
C GLN A 43 4.05 -14.34 11.68
N ILE A 44 3.94 -13.79 10.46
CA ILE A 44 3.83 -14.55 9.22
C ILE A 44 5.13 -14.39 8.46
N VAL A 45 5.80 -15.50 8.17
CA VAL A 45 6.98 -15.48 7.29
C VAL A 45 6.52 -15.39 5.85
N GLU A 46 6.89 -14.30 5.21
CA GLU A 46 6.57 -13.99 3.81
C GLU A 46 7.47 -14.77 2.83
N MET A 47 7.10 -14.82 1.56
CA MET A 47 7.85 -15.53 0.52
C MET A 47 9.27 -14.99 0.31
N ASN A 48 9.53 -13.74 0.67
CA ASN A 48 10.83 -13.09 0.67
C ASN A 48 11.60 -13.24 1.99
N TYR A 49 11.08 -14.03 2.93
CA TYR A 49 11.60 -14.26 4.29
C TYR A 49 11.51 -13.06 5.23
N HIS A 50 10.79 -12.00 4.87
CA HIS A 50 10.39 -10.99 5.83
C HIS A 50 9.29 -11.52 6.75
N ASP A 51 9.16 -10.95 7.92
CA ASP A 51 8.19 -11.34 8.97
C ASP A 51 7.42 -10.14 9.52
N SER A 52 7.31 -9.09 8.70
CA SER A 52 6.64 -7.85 9.07
C SER A 52 5.12 -7.96 9.19
N PHE A 53 4.51 -8.95 8.53
CA PHE A 53 3.08 -9.22 8.64
C PHE A 53 2.74 -10.15 9.80
N ASN A 54 1.53 -9.98 10.31
CA ASN A 54 1.05 -10.74 11.45
C ASN A 54 -0.40 -11.16 11.28
N GLU A 55 -0.76 -12.28 11.88
CA GLU A 55 -2.11 -12.61 12.28
C GLU A 55 -2.37 -12.09 13.70
N VAL A 56 -3.54 -11.52 13.92
CA VAL A 56 -3.95 -11.05 15.24
C VAL A 56 -5.26 -11.75 15.61
N PHE A 57 -5.22 -12.47 16.72
CA PHE A 57 -6.39 -13.16 17.29
C PHE A 57 -6.90 -12.40 18.50
N LEU A 58 -8.19 -12.15 18.52
CA LEU A 58 -8.87 -11.46 19.61
C LEU A 58 -9.87 -12.43 20.26
N THR A 59 -9.59 -12.83 21.50
CA THR A 59 -10.45 -13.73 22.28
C THR A 59 -10.75 -13.08 23.62
N ASP A 60 -11.98 -12.62 23.80
CA ASP A 60 -12.41 -11.88 24.99
C ASP A 60 -11.56 -10.63 25.32
N ALA A 61 -10.87 -10.08 24.33
CA ALA A 61 -10.16 -8.83 24.47
C ALA A 61 -11.13 -7.68 24.81
N ARG A 62 -10.74 -6.78 25.68
CA ARG A 62 -11.59 -5.72 26.21
C ARG A 62 -11.12 -4.35 25.81
N VAL A 63 -12.05 -3.49 25.44
CA VAL A 63 -11.77 -2.08 25.12
C VAL A 63 -12.60 -1.22 26.06
N PRO A 64 -11.99 -0.30 26.83
CA PRO A 64 -12.72 0.67 27.62
C PRO A 64 -13.64 1.54 26.76
N ALA A 65 -14.77 1.96 27.30
CA ALA A 65 -15.70 2.84 26.57
C ALA A 65 -15.09 4.20 26.22
N THR A 66 -14.07 4.61 26.95
CA THR A 66 -13.27 5.83 26.66
C THR A 66 -12.46 5.75 25.38
N ASP A 67 -12.18 4.56 24.89
CA ASP A 67 -11.32 4.29 23.73
C ASP A 67 -12.14 4.04 22.46
N VAL A 68 -13.44 4.36 22.50
CA VAL A 68 -14.30 4.47 21.32
C VAL A 68 -14.00 5.79 20.61
N VAL A 69 -13.74 5.75 19.32
CA VAL A 69 -13.51 6.94 18.49
C VAL A 69 -14.76 7.27 17.69
N GLY A 70 -15.35 8.41 17.96
CA GLY A 70 -16.65 8.80 17.42
C GLY A 70 -17.82 8.16 18.17
N ASP A 71 -18.97 8.07 17.51
CA ASP A 71 -20.17 7.50 18.08
C ASP A 71 -20.22 5.98 17.91
N ILE A 72 -20.87 5.28 18.84
CA ILE A 72 -21.18 3.86 18.70
C ILE A 72 -22.02 3.65 17.43
N ASN A 73 -21.66 2.66 16.63
CA ASN A 73 -22.27 2.34 15.34
C ASN A 73 -21.98 3.34 14.19
N ASP A 74 -21.18 4.39 14.38
CA ASP A 74 -20.71 5.29 13.31
C ASP A 74 -19.23 5.04 12.90
N GLY A 75 -18.63 3.95 13.35
CA GLY A 75 -17.21 3.62 13.14
C GLY A 75 -16.82 3.44 11.69
N TRP A 76 -17.74 3.08 10.81
CA TRP A 76 -17.44 3.01 9.38
C TRP A 76 -17.10 4.37 8.75
N LYS A 77 -17.79 5.43 9.20
CA LYS A 77 -17.50 6.80 8.79
C LYS A 77 -16.13 7.24 9.29
N VAL A 78 -15.80 6.92 10.55
CA VAL A 78 -14.47 7.20 11.12
C VAL A 78 -13.38 6.47 10.33
N ALA A 79 -13.56 5.17 10.07
CA ALA A 79 -12.60 4.37 9.30
C ALA A 79 -12.36 4.94 7.88
N ARG A 80 -13.41 5.37 7.20
CA ARG A 80 -13.29 6.03 5.89
C ARG A 80 -12.51 7.34 5.96
N GLY A 81 -12.72 8.13 7.01
CA GLY A 81 -11.95 9.34 7.29
C GLY A 81 -10.46 9.04 7.48
N THR A 82 -10.15 8.06 8.33
CA THR A 82 -8.78 7.58 8.57
C THR A 82 -8.08 7.18 7.27
N LEU A 83 -8.73 6.33 6.44
CA LEU A 83 -8.18 5.89 5.15
C LEU A 83 -7.99 7.05 4.16
N ALA A 84 -8.86 8.06 4.19
CA ALA A 84 -8.71 9.24 3.34
C ALA A 84 -7.48 10.08 3.75
N HIS A 85 -7.26 10.26 5.05
CA HIS A 85 -6.09 10.95 5.57
C HIS A 85 -4.80 10.17 5.30
N GLU A 86 -4.77 8.86 5.58
CA GLU A 86 -3.64 7.99 5.25
C GLU A 86 -3.22 8.13 3.79
N ARG A 87 -4.18 8.08 2.86
CA ARG A 87 -3.91 8.24 1.43
C ARG A 87 -3.32 9.60 1.09
N SER A 88 -3.77 10.66 1.77
CA SER A 88 -3.23 11.99 1.59
C SER A 88 -1.78 12.08 2.09
N PHE A 89 -1.49 11.51 3.25
CA PHE A 89 -0.13 11.46 3.80
C PHE A 89 0.80 10.60 2.94
N ALA A 90 0.35 9.45 2.47
CA ALA A 90 1.13 8.61 1.56
C ALA A 90 1.51 9.34 0.26
N SER A 91 0.66 10.25 -0.23
CA SER A 91 0.94 11.05 -1.43
C SER A 91 1.95 12.18 -1.20
N ILE A 92 2.13 12.60 0.05
CA ILE A 92 3.10 13.64 0.45
C ILE A 92 4.50 13.03 0.63
N GLY A 93 4.59 11.70 0.72
CA GLY A 93 5.77 10.99 1.17
C GLY A 93 5.94 11.09 2.69
N ASN A 94 7.00 10.51 3.21
CA ASN A 94 7.30 10.52 4.65
C ASN A 94 7.83 11.88 5.16
N VAL A 95 7.46 12.99 4.53
CA VAL A 95 7.83 14.32 5.00
C VAL A 95 6.81 14.75 6.05
N TYR A 96 7.02 14.32 7.27
CA TYR A 96 6.20 14.69 8.44
C TYR A 96 6.45 16.12 8.92
N PHE A 97 7.36 16.83 8.27
CA PHE A 97 7.73 18.18 8.65
C PHE A 97 7.33 19.19 7.60
N SER A 98 6.88 20.36 8.05
CA SER A 98 6.78 21.49 7.14
C SER A 98 8.11 21.70 6.42
N PRO A 99 8.13 22.05 5.13
CA PRO A 99 9.37 22.39 4.42
C PRO A 99 10.18 23.50 5.12
N THR A 100 9.51 24.32 5.93
CA THR A 100 10.11 25.41 6.71
C THR A 100 10.45 25.00 8.14
N ALA A 101 10.15 23.76 8.55
CA ALA A 101 10.50 23.31 9.89
C ALA A 101 12.03 23.18 10.02
N ALA A 102 12.57 23.81 11.04
CA ALA A 102 13.99 23.84 11.34
C ALA A 102 14.22 23.63 12.85
N GLY A 103 15.43 23.21 13.19
CA GLY A 103 15.84 22.98 14.58
C GLY A 103 16.40 21.57 14.78
N ARG A 104 17.13 21.39 15.88
CA ARG A 104 17.87 20.14 16.17
C ARG A 104 16.98 18.89 16.07
N VAL A 105 15.79 18.91 16.67
CA VAL A 105 14.86 17.76 16.68
C VAL A 105 14.41 17.41 15.26
N VAL A 106 14.18 18.42 14.41
CA VAL A 106 13.78 18.22 13.01
C VAL A 106 14.91 17.58 12.20
N GLU A 107 16.14 18.04 12.42
CA GLU A 107 17.31 17.49 11.71
C GLU A 107 17.65 16.07 12.20
N GLU A 108 17.53 15.79 13.50
CA GLU A 108 17.69 14.45 14.06
C GLU A 108 16.64 13.49 13.45
N ALA A 109 15.37 13.87 13.43
CA ALA A 109 14.30 13.04 12.87
C ALA A 109 14.44 12.84 11.34
N LYS A 110 14.93 13.84 10.59
CA LYS A 110 15.27 13.67 9.17
C LYS A 110 16.42 12.68 8.97
N ALA A 111 17.44 12.74 9.83
CA ALA A 111 18.57 11.83 9.79
C ALA A 111 18.15 10.38 10.10
N GLU A 112 17.34 10.18 11.13
CA GLU A 112 16.76 8.87 11.46
C GLU A 112 15.90 8.32 10.33
N ALA A 113 15.02 9.13 9.76
CA ALA A 113 14.20 8.72 8.60
C ALA A 113 15.06 8.37 7.38
N ALA A 114 16.14 9.10 7.12
CA ALA A 114 17.07 8.81 6.03
C ALA A 114 17.81 7.48 6.26
N GLU A 115 18.22 7.20 7.49
CA GLU A 115 18.89 5.94 7.86
C GLU A 115 17.92 4.77 7.79
N PHE A 116 16.70 4.90 8.33
CA PHE A 116 15.64 3.91 8.20
C PHE A 116 15.36 3.56 6.74
N ASN A 117 15.24 4.57 5.87
CA ASN A 117 14.98 4.34 4.45
C ASN A 117 16.14 3.64 3.72
N LYS A 118 17.38 3.76 4.21
CA LYS A 118 18.51 2.98 3.67
C LYS A 118 18.45 1.52 4.07
N THR A 119 18.05 1.24 5.31
CA THR A 119 18.01 -0.11 5.87
C THR A 119 16.74 -0.86 5.52
N TYR A 120 15.65 -0.16 5.18
CA TYR A 120 14.38 -0.76 4.83
C TYR A 120 14.37 -1.22 3.35
N GLU A 121 15.01 -2.35 3.11
CA GLU A 121 15.24 -2.89 1.77
C GLU A 121 13.96 -3.32 1.05
N TRP A 122 12.96 -3.83 1.80
CA TRP A 122 11.75 -4.41 1.24
C TRP A 122 10.87 -3.42 0.46
N TYR A 123 10.67 -2.21 0.95
CA TYR A 123 9.71 -1.27 0.36
C TYR A 123 10.12 -0.79 -1.03
N PRO A 124 11.37 -0.37 -1.29
CA PRO A 124 11.82 -0.02 -2.63
C PRO A 124 11.70 -1.18 -3.63
N GLN A 125 12.01 -2.40 -3.22
CA GLN A 125 11.95 -3.58 -4.10
C GLN A 125 10.51 -3.91 -4.49
N ARG A 126 9.55 -3.77 -3.58
CA ARG A 126 8.12 -3.92 -3.88
C ARG A 126 7.64 -2.96 -4.98
N MET A 127 8.24 -1.78 -5.08
CA MET A 127 7.97 -0.79 -6.13
C MET A 127 8.60 -1.14 -7.48
N GLY A 128 9.40 -2.19 -7.55
CA GLY A 128 9.99 -2.73 -8.77
C GLY A 128 11.30 -2.12 -9.21
N ARG A 129 11.88 -1.14 -8.50
CA ARG A 129 13.19 -0.54 -8.80
C ARG A 129 13.40 -0.24 -10.28
N ALA A 130 12.44 0.42 -10.92
CA ALA A 130 12.53 0.82 -12.33
C ALA A 130 13.81 1.66 -12.63
N ASP A 131 14.33 2.36 -11.62
CA ASP A 131 15.57 3.12 -11.64
C ASP A 131 16.79 2.25 -11.98
N LEU A 132 16.79 0.99 -11.59
CA LEU A 132 17.91 0.05 -11.84
C LEU A 132 17.84 -0.63 -13.21
N ALA A 133 16.72 -0.57 -13.92
CA ALA A 133 16.51 -1.36 -15.13
C ALA A 133 17.50 -0.98 -16.26
N ILE A 134 17.66 0.31 -16.56
CA ILE A 134 18.58 0.78 -17.61
C ILE A 134 20.05 0.53 -17.21
N PRO A 135 20.54 0.99 -16.06
CA PRO A 135 21.94 0.74 -15.68
C PRO A 135 22.32 -0.74 -15.69
N ARG A 136 21.41 -1.62 -15.19
CA ARG A 136 21.67 -3.06 -15.20
C ARG A 136 21.68 -3.65 -16.61
N SER A 137 20.77 -3.22 -17.49
CA SER A 137 20.77 -3.70 -18.88
C SER A 137 22.07 -3.35 -19.60
N GLN A 138 22.62 -2.17 -19.31
CA GLN A 138 23.93 -1.72 -19.83
C GLN A 138 25.09 -2.53 -19.25
N ALA A 139 25.10 -2.70 -17.92
CA ALA A 139 26.15 -3.46 -17.25
C ALA A 139 26.23 -4.91 -17.71
N ARG A 140 25.07 -5.51 -18.05
CA ARG A 140 24.98 -6.87 -18.58
C ARG A 140 25.09 -6.97 -20.11
N GLY A 141 25.24 -5.86 -20.81
CA GLY A 141 25.40 -5.81 -22.27
C GLY A 141 24.15 -6.22 -23.06
N VAL A 142 22.97 -6.32 -22.40
CA VAL A 142 21.70 -6.71 -23.04
C VAL A 142 20.86 -5.52 -23.53
N ASN A 143 21.34 -4.32 -23.32
CA ASN A 143 20.67 -3.07 -23.72
C ASN A 143 20.61 -2.87 -25.24
N THR A 144 21.32 -3.67 -26.03
CA THR A 144 21.28 -3.68 -27.49
C THR A 144 20.28 -4.69 -28.06
N ASP A 145 19.81 -5.64 -27.25
CA ASP A 145 18.77 -6.58 -27.65
C ASP A 145 17.47 -5.84 -27.96
N PRO A 146 16.87 -6.00 -29.14
CA PRO A 146 15.68 -5.23 -29.53
C PRO A 146 14.46 -5.52 -28.65
N VAL A 147 14.33 -6.70 -28.10
CA VAL A 147 13.20 -7.07 -27.21
C VAL A 147 13.37 -6.40 -25.87
N VAL A 148 14.55 -6.50 -25.26
CA VAL A 148 14.89 -5.81 -24.01
C VAL A 148 14.69 -4.29 -24.13
N ARG A 149 15.14 -3.70 -25.25
CA ARG A 149 14.94 -2.27 -25.52
C ARG A 149 13.48 -1.87 -25.58
N GLN A 150 12.63 -2.65 -26.22
CA GLN A 150 11.18 -2.38 -26.29
C GLN A 150 10.53 -2.43 -24.90
N GLU A 151 10.89 -3.41 -24.08
CA GLU A 151 10.33 -3.52 -22.74
C GLU A 151 10.84 -2.41 -21.80
N LEU A 152 12.10 -2.01 -21.92
CA LEU A 152 12.63 -0.83 -21.24
C LEU A 152 11.88 0.45 -21.64
N MET A 153 11.61 0.66 -22.94
CA MET A 153 10.89 1.85 -23.40
C MET A 153 9.43 1.86 -22.94
N LYS A 154 8.76 0.70 -22.86
CA LYS A 154 7.43 0.59 -22.25
C LYS A 154 7.46 0.98 -20.78
N LEU A 155 8.45 0.49 -20.02
CA LEU A 155 8.61 0.84 -18.61
C LEU A 155 8.79 2.35 -18.42
N MET A 156 9.67 2.95 -19.20
CA MET A 156 9.88 4.41 -19.18
C MET A 156 8.63 5.18 -19.54
N SER A 157 7.87 4.72 -20.54
CA SER A 157 6.61 5.36 -20.95
C SER A 157 5.57 5.34 -19.83
N PHE A 158 5.44 4.21 -19.12
CA PHE A 158 4.54 4.12 -17.97
C PHE A 158 4.98 5.07 -16.83
N HIS A 159 6.28 5.12 -16.58
CA HIS A 159 6.84 6.01 -15.55
C HIS A 159 6.55 7.47 -15.88
N ARG A 160 6.87 7.91 -17.10
CA ARG A 160 6.61 9.29 -17.56
C ARG A 160 5.13 9.66 -17.53
N ALA A 161 4.26 8.77 -17.98
CA ALA A 161 2.81 8.99 -17.93
C ALA A 161 2.31 9.15 -16.49
N SER A 162 2.85 8.37 -15.56
CA SER A 162 2.54 8.47 -14.13
C SER A 162 3.01 9.81 -13.54
N GLU A 163 4.26 10.23 -13.82
CA GLU A 163 4.81 11.52 -13.39
C GLU A 163 3.95 12.69 -13.89
N TRP A 164 3.66 12.75 -15.18
CA TRP A 164 2.83 13.82 -15.76
C TRP A 164 1.41 13.84 -15.19
N THR A 165 0.86 12.67 -14.87
CA THR A 165 -0.46 12.59 -14.22
C THR A 165 -0.41 13.17 -12.82
N ALA A 166 0.64 12.89 -12.06
CA ALA A 166 0.85 13.43 -10.71
C ALA A 166 1.08 14.96 -10.75
N GLU A 167 1.88 15.45 -11.69
CA GLU A 167 2.11 16.89 -11.89
C GLU A 167 0.82 17.62 -12.26
N ARG A 168 0.03 17.06 -13.16
CA ARG A 168 -1.28 17.61 -13.53
C ARG A 168 -2.23 17.68 -12.33
N ALA A 169 -2.26 16.64 -11.50
CA ALA A 169 -3.04 16.61 -10.27
C ALA A 169 -2.58 17.68 -9.27
N LYS A 170 -1.26 17.84 -9.11
CA LYS A 170 -0.67 18.88 -8.27
C LYS A 170 -1.04 20.28 -8.75
N ALA A 171 -0.94 20.54 -10.05
CA ALA A 171 -1.32 21.82 -10.64
C ALA A 171 -2.82 22.12 -10.48
N ALA A 172 -3.69 21.11 -10.64
CA ALA A 172 -5.13 21.26 -10.43
C ALA A 172 -5.45 21.65 -8.98
N ARG A 173 -4.80 21.01 -7.99
CA ARG A 173 -4.96 21.35 -6.57
C ARG A 173 -4.46 22.77 -6.25
N ALA A 174 -3.36 23.19 -6.84
CA ALA A 174 -2.85 24.56 -6.70
C ALA A 174 -3.84 25.63 -7.22
N LEU A 175 -4.71 25.26 -8.16
CA LEU A 175 -5.81 26.08 -8.68
C LEU A 175 -7.11 25.92 -7.88
N GLY A 176 -7.08 25.31 -6.69
CA GLY A 176 -8.24 25.12 -5.82
C GLY A 176 -9.22 24.04 -6.27
N LYS A 177 -8.89 23.22 -7.28
CA LYS A 177 -9.76 22.12 -7.69
C LYS A 177 -9.75 21.01 -6.63
N PRO A 178 -10.91 20.42 -6.33
CA PRO A 178 -10.98 19.31 -5.40
C PRO A 178 -10.20 18.11 -5.93
N PRO A 179 -9.70 17.22 -5.02
CA PRO A 179 -9.09 15.95 -5.41
C PRO A 179 -10.06 15.13 -6.26
N GLY A 180 -9.56 14.59 -7.37
CA GLY A 180 -10.31 13.70 -8.25
C GLY A 180 -9.88 12.24 -8.11
N SER A 181 -9.97 11.52 -9.22
CA SER A 181 -9.61 10.11 -9.32
C SER A 181 -8.10 9.85 -9.43
N GLU A 182 -7.27 10.88 -9.34
CA GLU A 182 -5.82 10.79 -9.57
C GLU A 182 -5.15 9.77 -8.62
N GLY A 183 -5.65 9.66 -7.39
CA GLY A 183 -5.14 8.68 -6.43
C GLY A 183 -5.32 7.25 -6.91
N SER A 184 -6.47 6.90 -7.47
CA SER A 184 -6.74 5.58 -8.04
C SER A 184 -5.93 5.32 -9.31
N ILE A 185 -5.82 6.32 -10.20
CA ILE A 185 -4.97 6.23 -11.40
C ILE A 185 -3.51 6.05 -10.99
N GLY A 186 -3.02 6.82 -10.02
CA GLY A 186 -1.66 6.72 -9.52
C GLY A 186 -1.35 5.34 -8.94
N LYS A 187 -2.27 4.79 -8.13
CA LYS A 187 -2.10 3.45 -7.56
C LYS A 187 -2.03 2.36 -8.64
N LEU A 188 -2.91 2.39 -9.63
CA LEU A 188 -2.87 1.46 -10.76
C LEU A 188 -1.60 1.62 -11.60
N ALA A 189 -1.13 2.86 -11.79
CA ALA A 189 0.13 3.12 -12.47
C ALA A 189 1.31 2.50 -11.73
N LEU A 190 1.38 2.66 -10.40
CA LEU A 190 2.42 2.05 -9.57
C LEU A 190 2.41 0.52 -9.66
N SER A 191 1.24 -0.12 -9.57
CA SER A 191 1.11 -1.57 -9.73
C SER A 191 1.59 -2.04 -11.11
N ARG A 192 1.25 -1.29 -12.16
CA ARG A 192 1.67 -1.59 -13.54
C ARG A 192 3.17 -1.42 -13.72
N ILE A 193 3.74 -0.33 -13.19
CA ILE A 193 5.18 -0.07 -13.22
C ILE A 193 5.93 -1.17 -12.48
N ALA A 194 5.50 -1.54 -11.27
CA ALA A 194 6.15 -2.58 -10.48
C ALA A 194 6.15 -3.94 -11.21
N ARG A 195 5.01 -4.37 -11.73
CA ARG A 195 4.91 -5.63 -12.49
C ARG A 195 5.73 -5.62 -13.77
N HIS A 196 5.72 -4.49 -14.50
CA HIS A 196 6.48 -4.40 -15.74
C HIS A 196 8.00 -4.30 -15.46
N SER A 197 8.38 -3.64 -14.37
CA SER A 197 9.76 -3.59 -13.88
C SER A 197 10.27 -4.99 -13.50
N ASN A 198 9.44 -5.77 -12.79
CA ASN A 198 9.70 -7.18 -12.50
C ASN A 198 9.99 -7.97 -13.79
N HIS A 199 9.14 -7.84 -14.80
CA HIS A 199 9.34 -8.50 -16.09
C HIS A 199 10.67 -8.08 -16.75
N VAL A 200 10.98 -6.79 -16.78
CA VAL A 200 12.23 -6.27 -17.35
C VAL A 200 13.44 -6.78 -16.57
N HIS A 201 13.41 -6.77 -15.26
CA HIS A 201 14.51 -7.32 -14.43
C HIS A 201 14.70 -8.81 -14.65
N SER A 202 13.61 -9.59 -14.82
CA SER A 202 13.64 -11.00 -15.19
C SER A 202 14.38 -11.23 -16.51
N MET A 203 14.07 -10.41 -17.53
CA MET A 203 14.72 -10.52 -18.85
C MET A 203 16.20 -10.18 -18.77
N ILE A 204 16.57 -9.13 -18.02
CA ILE A 204 17.97 -8.72 -17.86
C ILE A 204 18.78 -9.78 -17.09
N ALA A 205 18.19 -10.38 -16.05
CA ALA A 205 18.86 -11.35 -15.21
C ALA A 205 18.93 -12.75 -15.86
N GLY A 206 17.96 -13.11 -16.70
CA GLY A 206 17.83 -14.47 -17.22
C GLY A 206 17.76 -15.50 -16.09
N ALA A 207 18.46 -16.62 -16.23
CA ALA A 207 18.47 -17.67 -15.21
C ALA A 207 19.02 -17.22 -13.84
N GLN A 208 19.88 -16.22 -13.81
CA GLN A 208 20.45 -15.69 -12.56
C GLN A 208 19.42 -14.97 -11.69
N GLY A 209 18.29 -14.53 -12.25
CA GLY A 209 17.19 -13.93 -11.48
C GLY A 209 16.54 -14.89 -10.47
N MET A 210 16.83 -16.19 -10.55
CA MET A 210 16.39 -17.19 -9.57
C MET A 210 17.32 -17.31 -8.37
N LEU A 211 18.48 -16.66 -8.38
CA LEU A 211 19.49 -16.77 -7.34
C LEU A 211 19.36 -15.60 -6.36
N LYS A 212 19.32 -15.92 -5.07
CA LYS A 212 19.32 -14.92 -3.99
C LYS A 212 20.73 -14.34 -3.75
N SER A 213 21.76 -15.03 -4.17
CA SER A 213 23.16 -14.60 -4.06
C SER A 213 23.90 -14.95 -5.34
N GLY A 214 24.66 -14.01 -5.89
CA GLY A 214 25.51 -14.15 -7.05
C GLY A 214 26.75 -13.28 -6.90
N ASP A 215 27.58 -13.21 -7.94
CA ASP A 215 28.77 -12.36 -7.98
C ASP A 215 28.43 -10.87 -8.09
N ASP A 216 27.21 -10.55 -8.55
CA ASP A 216 26.69 -9.18 -8.64
C ASP A 216 25.90 -8.84 -7.36
N PRO A 217 26.28 -7.80 -6.60
CA PRO A 217 25.53 -7.36 -5.40
C PRO A 217 24.05 -7.04 -5.68
N LEU A 218 23.70 -6.73 -6.94
CA LEU A 218 22.31 -6.46 -7.34
C LEU A 218 21.48 -7.72 -7.61
N ASP A 219 22.07 -8.91 -7.66
CA ASP A 219 21.31 -10.15 -7.90
C ASP A 219 20.35 -10.44 -6.75
N ALA A 220 20.77 -10.23 -5.49
CA ALA A 220 19.88 -10.33 -4.32
C ALA A 220 18.72 -9.32 -4.39
N VAL A 221 18.98 -8.09 -4.82
CA VAL A 221 17.96 -7.04 -5.02
C VAL A 221 16.95 -7.47 -6.10
N VAL A 222 17.42 -8.10 -7.17
CA VAL A 222 16.52 -8.59 -8.22
C VAL A 222 15.65 -9.74 -7.76
N ALA A 223 16.21 -10.71 -7.05
CA ALA A 223 15.42 -11.78 -6.46
C ALA A 223 14.32 -11.23 -5.54
N GLU A 224 14.65 -10.21 -4.73
CA GLU A 224 13.69 -9.52 -3.87
C GLU A 224 12.60 -8.80 -4.68
N ILE A 225 12.97 -8.09 -5.77
CA ILE A 225 11.99 -7.45 -6.67
C ILE A 225 11.02 -8.49 -7.23
N LEU A 226 11.52 -9.65 -7.69
CA LEU A 226 10.72 -10.68 -8.31
C LEU A 226 9.63 -11.24 -7.38
N VAL A 227 9.94 -11.39 -6.10
CA VAL A 227 8.99 -11.94 -5.12
C VAL A 227 8.12 -10.88 -4.45
N SER A 228 8.57 -9.63 -4.35
CA SER A 228 7.88 -8.57 -3.60
C SER A 228 6.91 -7.74 -4.44
N THR A 229 7.14 -7.58 -5.75
CA THR A 229 6.31 -6.73 -6.61
C THR A 229 4.82 -7.11 -6.69
N PRO A 230 4.41 -8.39 -6.57
CA PRO A 230 2.98 -8.74 -6.54
C PRO A 230 2.20 -8.05 -5.42
N ALA A 231 2.85 -7.78 -4.28
CA ALA A 231 2.25 -7.07 -3.15
C ALA A 231 1.76 -5.66 -3.53
N GLN A 232 2.37 -5.02 -4.54
CA GLN A 232 1.95 -3.69 -5.01
C GLN A 232 0.55 -3.69 -5.62
N SER A 233 0.10 -4.80 -6.20
CA SER A 233 -1.27 -4.93 -6.73
C SER A 233 -2.33 -5.15 -5.65
N ILE A 234 -1.91 -5.45 -4.41
CA ILE A 234 -2.78 -5.79 -3.28
C ILE A 234 -2.82 -4.65 -2.26
N ALA A 235 -1.66 -4.13 -1.87
CA ALA A 235 -1.52 -3.12 -0.84
C ALA A 235 -2.15 -1.78 -1.21
N GLY A 236 -2.68 -1.05 -0.22
CA GLY A 236 -3.30 0.26 -0.44
C GLY A 236 -4.60 0.24 -1.23
N GLY A 237 -5.32 -0.87 -1.18
CA GLY A 237 -6.49 -1.19 -2.00
C GLY A 237 -6.09 -1.90 -3.29
N THR A 238 -6.71 -3.04 -3.55
CA THR A 238 -6.37 -3.88 -4.72
C THR A 238 -6.61 -3.16 -6.04
N ASP A 239 -5.96 -3.64 -7.10
CA ASP A 239 -6.16 -3.08 -8.44
C ASP A 239 -7.63 -3.17 -8.86
N GLU A 240 -8.35 -4.23 -8.48
CA GLU A 240 -9.79 -4.41 -8.74
C GLU A 240 -10.62 -3.33 -8.06
N ILE A 241 -10.35 -3.04 -6.78
CA ILE A 241 -11.02 -1.95 -6.05
C ILE A 241 -10.74 -0.60 -6.70
N GLN A 242 -9.52 -0.34 -7.19
CA GLN A 242 -9.22 0.90 -7.88
C GLN A 242 -9.96 0.99 -9.23
N HIS A 243 -10.08 -0.12 -9.97
CA HIS A 243 -10.90 -0.18 -11.18
C HIS A 243 -12.38 0.11 -10.88
N ASN A 244 -12.94 -0.47 -9.82
CA ASN A 244 -14.31 -0.20 -9.41
C ASN A 244 -14.51 1.28 -9.05
N ILE A 245 -13.58 1.88 -8.31
CA ILE A 245 -13.65 3.32 -7.98
C ILE A 245 -13.67 4.16 -9.26
N LEU A 246 -12.82 3.87 -10.23
CA LEU A 246 -12.78 4.59 -11.50
C LEU A 246 -14.05 4.34 -12.33
N GLY A 247 -14.46 3.09 -12.43
CA GLY A 247 -15.66 2.70 -13.18
C GLY A 247 -16.91 3.38 -12.63
N GLU A 248 -17.16 3.27 -11.34
CA GLU A 248 -18.37 3.77 -10.71
C GLU A 248 -18.40 5.31 -10.56
N ASN A 249 -17.29 5.90 -10.07
CA ASN A 249 -17.29 7.30 -9.68
C ASN A 249 -16.82 8.26 -10.80
N VAL A 250 -16.11 7.76 -11.81
CA VAL A 250 -15.58 8.59 -12.90
C VAL A 250 -16.32 8.33 -14.20
N LEU A 251 -16.49 7.06 -14.55
CA LEU A 251 -17.15 6.67 -15.79
C LEU A 251 -18.67 6.52 -15.64
N GLY A 252 -19.19 6.57 -14.41
CA GLY A 252 -20.63 6.45 -14.14
C GLY A 252 -21.20 5.06 -14.45
N LEU A 253 -20.36 4.02 -14.43
CA LEU A 253 -20.82 2.65 -14.64
C LEU A 253 -21.72 2.22 -13.48
N PRO A 254 -22.67 1.31 -13.72
CA PRO A 254 -23.54 0.81 -12.67
C PRO A 254 -22.73 0.06 -11.62
N LYS A 255 -23.12 0.26 -10.36
CA LYS A 255 -22.57 -0.52 -9.25
C LYS A 255 -23.00 -1.97 -9.35
N GLU A 256 -22.15 -2.84 -8.82
CA GLU A 256 -22.47 -4.26 -8.72
C GLU A 256 -23.80 -4.46 -7.95
N PRO A 257 -24.68 -5.36 -8.40
CA PRO A 257 -25.91 -5.69 -7.68
C PRO A 257 -25.60 -6.15 -6.25
N ALA A 258 -26.24 -5.54 -5.27
CA ALA A 258 -26.12 -5.94 -3.87
C ALA A 258 -27.47 -6.42 -3.37
N THR A 259 -27.55 -7.71 -3.06
CA THR A 259 -28.77 -8.37 -2.55
C THR A 259 -29.03 -8.09 -1.07
N ASP A 260 -28.03 -7.56 -0.38
CA ASP A 260 -28.01 -7.32 1.07
C ASP A 260 -28.19 -5.84 1.47
N ARG A 261 -28.58 -4.97 0.51
CA ARG A 261 -28.88 -3.56 0.80
C ARG A 261 -30.08 -3.43 1.71
N GLY A 262 -29.88 -2.77 2.86
CA GLY A 262 -30.95 -2.54 3.83
C GLY A 262 -31.34 -3.76 4.67
N VAL A 263 -30.70 -4.90 4.47
CA VAL A 263 -30.93 -6.11 5.27
C VAL A 263 -30.12 -6.02 6.56
N ALA A 264 -30.71 -6.37 7.71
CA ALA A 264 -29.98 -6.46 8.97
C ALA A 264 -28.82 -7.48 8.84
N PHE A 265 -27.67 -7.17 9.41
CA PHE A 265 -26.47 -7.98 9.19
C PHE A 265 -26.65 -9.45 9.63
N LYS A 266 -27.42 -9.69 10.70
CA LYS A 266 -27.75 -11.05 11.17
C LYS A 266 -28.52 -11.88 10.14
N ASP A 267 -29.26 -11.23 9.25
CA ASP A 267 -30.12 -11.86 8.25
C ASP A 267 -29.45 -11.97 6.87
N VAL A 268 -28.23 -11.43 6.73
CA VAL A 268 -27.43 -11.60 5.52
C VAL A 268 -26.96 -13.04 5.42
N GLY A 269 -27.31 -13.72 4.32
CA GLY A 269 -26.95 -15.12 4.10
C GLY A 269 -25.42 -15.31 4.18
N LYS A 270 -25.00 -16.31 4.95
CA LYS A 270 -23.59 -16.75 4.95
C LYS A 270 -23.35 -17.47 3.63
N SER A 271 -22.51 -16.89 2.77
CA SER A 271 -22.01 -17.54 1.54
C SER A 271 -21.01 -18.63 1.87
#